data_8793137280c040b9ac7623b569ec0534
#
_entry.id   8793137280c040b9ac7623b569ec0534
#
_cell.length_a   1.000
_cell.length_b   1.000
_cell.length_c   1.000
_cell.angle_alpha   90.00
_cell.angle_beta   90.00
_cell.angle_gamma   90.00
#
_symmetry.space_group_name_H-M   'P 1'
#
loop_
_entity.id
_entity.type
_entity.pdbx_description
1 polymer ?
#
loop_
_entity_poly.entity_id
_entity_poly.type
_entity_poly.pdbx_seq_one_letter_code
_entity_poly.pdbx_strand_id
1 'polypeptide(L)'
;MIQLPSLTHIGGDFNVYGNLSIDEGSVPNLEVIKGDFILAHSGFRNLPSKLNFIGGRVIISPSDDPGLIKQIREADAAGKILGGVHFCD
;
A
#
# COMPACT_ATOMS: atom_id res chain seq x y z
N MET A 1 -8.86 6.29 -14.42
CA MET A 1 -8.20 5.41 -13.44
C MET A 1 -7.00 4.71 -14.08
N ILE A 2 -5.90 4.65 -13.36
CA ILE A 2 -4.70 3.92 -13.77
C ILE A 2 -4.93 2.44 -13.54
N GLN A 3 -4.58 1.61 -14.52
CA GLN A 3 -4.73 0.15 -14.39
C GLN A 3 -3.45 -0.57 -14.81
N LEU A 4 -2.98 -1.45 -13.92
CA LEU A 4 -1.75 -2.23 -14.09
C LEU A 4 -2.06 -3.70 -13.76
N PRO A 5 -2.89 -4.37 -14.59
CA PRO A 5 -3.44 -5.69 -14.24
C PRO A 5 -2.40 -6.80 -14.21
N SER A 6 -1.28 -6.62 -14.90
CA SER A 6 -0.23 -7.65 -14.95
C SER A 6 0.86 -7.45 -13.92
N LEU A 7 0.81 -6.36 -13.16
CA LEU A 7 1.86 -6.05 -12.17
C LEU A 7 1.72 -6.96 -10.95
N THR A 8 2.77 -7.72 -10.63
CA THR A 8 2.80 -8.61 -9.49
C THR A 8 3.89 -8.23 -8.48
N HIS A 9 5.01 -7.68 -8.94
CA HIS A 9 6.16 -7.36 -8.09
C HIS A 9 6.70 -5.98 -8.43
N ILE A 10 7.03 -5.23 -7.39
CA ILE A 10 7.73 -3.95 -7.52
C ILE A 10 9.07 -4.10 -6.81
N GLY A 11 10.17 -3.94 -7.55
CA GLY A 11 11.53 -4.13 -7.04
C GLY A 11 12.06 -2.99 -6.19
N GLY A 12 11.38 -1.85 -6.17
CA GLY A 12 11.74 -0.68 -5.38
C GLY A 12 10.54 -0.17 -4.62
N ASP A 13 10.45 1.15 -4.48
CA ASP A 13 9.34 1.80 -3.79
C ASP A 13 8.12 1.92 -4.69
N PHE A 14 6.95 1.89 -4.07
CA PHE A 14 5.69 2.20 -4.73
C PHE A 14 5.13 3.47 -4.10
N ASN A 15 5.34 4.59 -4.75
CA ASN A 15 4.93 5.90 -4.24
C ASN A 15 3.75 6.44 -5.04
N VAL A 16 2.60 6.50 -4.41
CA VAL A 16 1.37 7.05 -4.99
C VAL A 16 0.81 8.19 -4.12
N TYR A 17 1.68 8.84 -3.35
CA TYR A 17 1.28 9.95 -2.48
C TYR A 17 0.47 10.99 -3.24
N GLY A 18 -0.70 11.32 -2.72
CA GLY A 18 -1.56 12.35 -3.28
C GLY A 18 -2.25 11.97 -4.60
N ASN A 19 -2.06 10.77 -5.11
CA ASN A 19 -2.65 10.36 -6.39
C ASN A 19 -3.99 9.68 -6.17
N LEU A 20 -5.08 10.41 -6.45
CA LEU A 20 -6.43 9.90 -6.29
C LEU A 20 -6.90 9.03 -7.47
N SER A 21 -6.10 8.94 -8.54
CA SER A 21 -6.44 8.15 -9.72
C SER A 21 -5.98 6.70 -9.63
N ILE A 22 -5.32 6.31 -8.54
CA ILE A 22 -4.85 4.95 -8.32
C ILE A 22 -5.42 4.41 -7.00
N ASP A 23 -5.90 3.19 -7.03
CA ASP A 23 -6.45 2.51 -5.87
C ASP A 23 -6.11 1.01 -5.91
N GLU A 24 -6.68 0.24 -5.00
CA GLU A 24 -6.45 -1.21 -4.95
C GLU A 24 -6.91 -1.92 -6.23
N GLY A 25 -7.93 -1.41 -6.90
CA GLY A 25 -8.40 -1.97 -8.17
C GLY A 25 -7.45 -1.70 -9.33
N SER A 26 -6.52 -0.78 -9.17
CA SER A 26 -5.50 -0.48 -10.20
C SER A 26 -4.42 -1.56 -10.27
N VAL A 27 -4.18 -2.25 -9.17
CA VAL A 27 -3.11 -3.25 -9.03
C VAL A 27 -3.66 -4.55 -8.44
N PRO A 28 -4.63 -5.19 -9.12
CA PRO A 28 -5.36 -6.32 -8.55
C PRO A 28 -4.49 -7.56 -8.30
N ASN A 29 -3.35 -7.66 -8.96
CA ASN A 29 -2.47 -8.83 -8.86
C ASN A 29 -1.16 -8.53 -8.15
N LEU A 30 -1.01 -7.35 -7.57
CA LEU A 30 0.21 -6.98 -6.87
C LEU A 30 0.40 -7.84 -5.62
N GLU A 31 1.56 -8.50 -5.51
CA GLU A 31 1.89 -9.43 -4.44
C GLU A 31 3.02 -8.93 -3.55
N VAL A 32 4.02 -8.25 -4.13
CA VAL A 32 5.26 -7.90 -3.43
C VAL A 32 5.69 -6.47 -3.78
N ILE A 33 6.02 -5.71 -2.75
CA ILE A 33 6.74 -4.43 -2.88
C ILE A 33 8.02 -4.57 -2.06
N LYS A 34 9.18 -4.51 -2.71
CA LYS A 34 10.45 -4.72 -2.01
C LYS A 34 10.92 -3.50 -1.22
N GLY A 35 10.51 -2.31 -1.63
CA GLY A 35 10.81 -1.06 -0.94
C GLY A 35 9.65 -0.56 -0.11
N ASP A 36 9.51 0.76 -0.03
CA ASP A 36 8.45 1.42 0.71
C ASP A 36 7.17 1.50 -0.10
N PHE A 37 6.03 1.41 0.59
CA PHE A 37 4.72 1.67 0.00
C PHE A 37 4.18 2.97 0.58
N ILE A 38 4.22 4.03 -0.22
CA ILE A 38 3.81 5.37 0.19
C ILE A 38 2.46 5.65 -0.46
N LEU A 39 1.38 5.49 0.31
CA LEU A 39 0.02 5.59 -0.22
C LEU A 39 -0.84 6.66 0.49
N ALA A 40 -0.21 7.51 1.28
CA ALA A 40 -0.91 8.60 1.95
C ALA A 40 -1.63 9.51 0.94
N HIS A 41 -2.86 9.88 1.25
CA HIS A 41 -3.67 10.77 0.42
C HIS A 41 -3.88 10.27 -1.02
N SER A 42 -3.90 8.96 -1.22
CA SER A 42 -4.20 8.33 -2.50
C SER A 42 -5.65 7.85 -2.57
N GLY A 43 -6.00 7.18 -3.66
CA GLY A 43 -7.33 6.59 -3.82
C GLY A 43 -7.54 5.26 -3.10
N PHE A 44 -6.51 4.72 -2.46
CA PHE A 44 -6.61 3.42 -1.79
C PHE A 44 -7.57 3.47 -0.60
N ARG A 45 -8.47 2.51 -0.53
CA ARG A 45 -9.37 2.28 0.60
C ARG A 45 -9.18 0.91 1.22
N ASN A 46 -8.46 0.05 0.52
CA ASN A 46 -8.08 -1.28 0.96
C ASN A 46 -6.67 -1.57 0.46
N LEU A 47 -5.97 -2.48 1.11
CA LEU A 47 -4.75 -3.02 0.53
C LEU A 47 -5.12 -3.89 -0.68
N PRO A 48 -4.26 -3.96 -1.72
CA PRO A 48 -4.47 -4.93 -2.80
C PRO A 48 -4.63 -6.33 -2.23
N SER A 49 -5.63 -7.07 -2.71
CA SER A 49 -6.04 -8.33 -2.08
C SER A 49 -4.97 -9.41 -2.07
N LYS A 50 -4.05 -9.37 -3.03
CA LYS A 50 -2.96 -10.35 -3.15
C LYS A 50 -1.64 -9.88 -2.54
N LEU A 51 -1.58 -8.64 -2.06
CA LEU A 51 -0.36 -8.09 -1.49
C LEU A 51 -0.05 -8.81 -0.17
N ASN A 52 1.13 -9.44 -0.09
CA ASN A 52 1.51 -10.23 1.06
C ASN A 52 2.90 -9.89 1.61
N PHE A 53 3.65 -8.99 0.98
CA PHE A 53 4.99 -8.65 1.45
C PHE A 53 5.35 -7.21 1.06
N ILE A 54 5.82 -6.45 2.05
CA ILE A 54 6.37 -5.11 1.85
C ILE A 54 7.71 -5.09 2.59
N GLY A 55 8.81 -4.91 1.83
CA GLY A 55 10.16 -4.98 2.39
C GLY A 55 10.57 -3.73 3.15
N GLY A 56 9.95 -2.60 2.86
CA GLY A 56 10.22 -1.33 3.52
C GLY A 56 9.08 -0.92 4.45
N ARG A 57 8.85 0.38 4.52
CA ARG A 57 7.81 0.97 5.37
C ARG A 57 6.52 1.16 4.58
N VAL A 58 5.40 1.15 5.29
CA VAL A 58 4.13 1.69 4.76
C VAL A 58 3.95 3.09 5.35
N ILE A 59 3.74 4.07 4.47
CA ILE A 59 3.56 5.47 4.88
C ILE A 59 2.13 5.89 4.53
N ILE A 60 1.36 6.22 5.55
CA ILE A 60 -0.05 6.63 5.44
C ILE A 60 -0.29 7.88 6.26
N SER A 61 -1.43 8.54 6.04
CA SER A 61 -1.87 9.68 6.83
C SER A 61 -2.92 9.25 7.85
N PRO A 62 -2.95 9.86 9.05
CA PRO A 62 -4.05 9.62 10.00
C PRO A 62 -5.43 9.96 9.45
N SER A 63 -5.50 10.79 8.41
CA SER A 63 -6.75 11.18 7.76
C SER A 63 -7.19 10.22 6.65
N ASP A 64 -6.37 9.21 6.33
CA ASP A 64 -6.75 8.20 5.35
C ASP A 64 -7.89 7.32 5.87
N ASP A 65 -8.49 6.54 4.98
CA ASP A 65 -9.63 5.69 5.29
C ASP A 65 -9.35 4.78 6.50
N PRO A 66 -10.19 4.80 7.54
CA PRO A 66 -9.96 3.98 8.74
C PRO A 66 -9.90 2.48 8.46
N GLY A 67 -10.66 2.00 7.49
CA GLY A 67 -10.62 0.59 7.10
C GLY A 67 -9.27 0.21 6.49
N LEU A 68 -8.69 1.10 5.69
CA LEU A 68 -7.35 0.91 5.14
C LEU A 68 -6.31 0.87 6.25
N ILE A 69 -6.38 1.82 7.20
CA ILE A 69 -5.46 1.87 8.33
C ILE A 69 -5.52 0.58 9.13
N LYS A 70 -6.73 0.07 9.38
CA LYS A 70 -6.92 -1.19 10.09
C LYS A 70 -6.25 -2.36 9.36
N GLN A 71 -6.45 -2.47 8.04
CA GLN A 71 -5.83 -3.53 7.24
C GLN A 71 -4.31 -3.45 7.27
N ILE A 72 -3.76 -2.24 7.21
CA ILE A 72 -2.32 -2.02 7.26
C ILE A 72 -1.77 -2.45 8.63
N ARG A 73 -2.46 -2.12 9.73
CA ARG A 73 -2.04 -2.55 11.06
C ARG A 73 -2.11 -4.06 11.21
N GLU A 74 -3.11 -4.70 10.64
CA GLU A 74 -3.23 -6.16 10.65
C GLU A 74 -2.09 -6.81 9.86
N ALA A 75 -1.74 -6.26 8.71
CA ALA A 75 -0.62 -6.74 7.91
C ALA A 75 0.72 -6.57 8.64
N ASP A 76 0.90 -5.46 9.34
CA ASP A 76 2.09 -5.22 10.16
C ASP A 76 2.18 -6.25 11.29
N ALA A 77 1.07 -6.50 11.99
CA ALA A 77 1.02 -7.50 13.06
C ALA A 77 1.30 -8.91 12.54
N ALA A 78 0.95 -9.19 11.30
CA ALA A 78 1.21 -10.48 10.66
C ALA A 78 2.65 -10.62 10.14
N GLY A 79 3.49 -9.60 10.29
CA GLY A 79 4.88 -9.62 9.85
C GLY A 79 5.07 -9.38 8.35
N LYS A 80 4.06 -8.85 7.67
CA LYS A 80 4.12 -8.63 6.23
C LYS A 80 4.80 -7.33 5.83
N ILE A 81 5.02 -6.41 6.79
CA ILE A 81 5.60 -5.09 6.56
C ILE A 81 6.88 -5.00 7.38
N LEU A 82 8.03 -5.22 6.76
CA LEU A 82 9.30 -5.32 7.48
C LEU A 82 9.74 -4.00 8.10
N GLY A 83 9.47 -2.89 7.43
CA GLY A 83 9.84 -1.55 7.91
C GLY A 83 8.83 -0.90 8.85
N GLY A 84 7.71 -1.55 9.08
CA GLY A 84 6.65 -1.03 9.96
C GLY A 84 5.78 0.02 9.31
N VAL A 85 4.87 0.57 10.11
CA VAL A 85 3.89 1.57 9.66
C VAL A 85 4.30 2.94 10.18
N HIS A 86 4.32 3.93 9.29
CA HIS A 86 4.66 5.31 9.62
C HIS A 86 3.53 6.23 9.17
N PHE A 87 3.16 7.16 10.04
CA PHE A 87 2.15 8.15 9.72
C PHE A 87 2.81 9.46 9.33
N CYS A 88 2.44 9.99 8.18
CA CYS A 88 2.83 11.34 7.77
C CYS A 88 1.71 12.30 8.19
N ASP A 89 2.07 13.35 8.91
CA ASP A 89 1.12 14.39 9.37
C ASP A 89 -0.33 13.91 9.51
#